data_720e045c903bd419a1b4d3cfe35609a3
#
_entry.id   720e045c903bd419a1b4d3cfe35609a3
#
_cell.length_a   1.000
_cell.length_b   1.000
_cell.length_c   1.000
_cell.angle_alpha   90.00
_cell.angle_beta   90.00
_cell.angle_gamma   90.00
#
_symmetry.space_group_name_H-M   'P 1'
#
loop_
_entity.id
_entity.type
_entity.pdbx_description
1 polymer ?
#
loop_
_entity_poly.entity_id
_entity_poly.type
_entity_poly.pdbx_seq_one_letter_code
_entity_poly.pdbx_strand_id
1 'polypeptide(L)'
;MEVDGAVPEAQIDGVTHSNNNTVMTEVRARALLVIEDDAPIRRALHNALGEVADRLLEAATGREGIELASSERPELIILDLGLPDAAGVDVCREIRSWSRVPIVVLSARHSDTEKVLLLNAGADDYVTKPFSTPEFVARVRAVLRRARLGGAIGDHGPAVIEAYGLVIDIPRRRVARGQTVIRLTPIEWDILRTLVAHAGRTLTHQQIFDAVWGSALGSPQQYLRVHVTNLRRKIEVNPAQPELIVTEPGVGYRAELPG
;
A
#
# COMPACT_ATOMS: atom_id res chain seq x y z
N MET A 1 50.10 -31.49 -58.00
CA MET A 1 48.69 -31.66 -58.47
C MET A 1 47.81 -31.06 -57.34
N GLU A 2 47.51 -29.79 -57.58
CA GLU A 2 46.68 -28.95 -56.69
C GLU A 2 45.26 -29.50 -56.71
N VAL A 3 44.61 -29.49 -55.56
CA VAL A 3 43.15 -29.43 -55.45
C VAL A 3 42.79 -28.38 -54.40
N ASP A 4 42.37 -27.30 -54.94
CA ASP A 4 41.72 -26.15 -54.31
C ASP A 4 40.40 -26.61 -53.68
N GLY A 5 40.15 -26.23 -52.45
CA GLY A 5 38.94 -26.53 -51.73
C GLY A 5 38.48 -25.30 -50.93
N ALA A 6 37.84 -24.39 -51.62
CA ALA A 6 37.21 -23.21 -51.05
C ALA A 6 36.12 -23.61 -50.04
N VAL A 7 36.21 -23.04 -48.83
CA VAL A 7 35.18 -23.07 -47.82
C VAL A 7 34.26 -21.83 -48.01
N PRO A 8 32.94 -21.97 -48.08
CA PRO A 8 32.05 -20.80 -48.20
C PRO A 8 31.91 -20.05 -46.87
N GLU A 9 32.08 -18.76 -46.93
CA GLU A 9 31.71 -17.79 -45.90
C GLU A 9 30.24 -17.93 -45.52
N ALA A 10 29.98 -18.27 -44.24
CA ALA A 10 28.65 -18.15 -43.67
C ALA A 10 28.37 -16.69 -43.32
N GLN A 11 27.45 -16.11 -44.08
CA GLN A 11 26.83 -14.83 -43.80
C GLN A 11 26.09 -14.88 -42.44
N ILE A 12 26.57 -14.12 -41.48
CA ILE A 12 25.86 -13.90 -40.21
C ILE A 12 24.88 -12.75 -40.46
N ASP A 13 23.65 -13.15 -40.78
CA ASP A 13 22.55 -12.20 -40.87
C ASP A 13 22.22 -11.62 -39.50
N GLY A 14 21.95 -10.32 -39.50
CA GLY A 14 21.79 -9.44 -38.39
C GLY A 14 20.83 -9.92 -37.29
N VAL A 15 21.34 -10.00 -36.10
CA VAL A 15 20.55 -10.01 -34.88
C VAL A 15 20.03 -8.59 -34.68
N THR A 16 18.83 -8.32 -35.17
CA THR A 16 18.06 -7.13 -34.78
C THR A 16 17.77 -7.22 -33.29
N HIS A 17 18.48 -6.43 -32.50
CA HIS A 17 18.10 -6.16 -31.12
C HIS A 17 16.74 -5.44 -31.16
N SER A 18 15.66 -6.19 -30.99
CA SER A 18 14.38 -5.63 -30.61
C SER A 18 14.56 -5.01 -29.23
N ASN A 19 14.76 -3.70 -29.21
CA ASN A 19 14.55 -2.89 -28.03
C ASN A 19 13.08 -3.05 -27.60
N ASN A 20 12.84 -4.04 -26.73
CA ASN A 20 11.59 -4.13 -25.97
C ASN A 20 11.61 -3.01 -24.93
N ASN A 21 11.51 -1.77 -25.38
CA ASN A 21 11.14 -0.65 -24.56
C ASN A 21 9.62 -0.78 -24.32
N THR A 22 9.24 -1.72 -23.45
CA THR A 22 7.88 -1.75 -22.92
C THR A 22 7.74 -0.49 -22.06
N VAL A 23 7.29 0.57 -22.70
CA VAL A 23 6.75 1.75 -22.01
C VAL A 23 5.61 1.22 -21.17
N MET A 24 5.88 0.96 -19.91
CA MET A 24 4.85 0.72 -18.89
C MET A 24 4.00 1.99 -18.91
N THR A 25 2.89 1.95 -19.63
CA THR A 25 1.90 3.02 -19.60
C THR A 25 1.47 3.13 -18.15
N GLU A 26 1.97 4.15 -17.44
CA GLU A 26 1.56 4.41 -16.05
C GLU A 26 0.06 4.65 -16.07
N VAL A 27 -0.67 3.68 -15.57
CA VAL A 27 -2.13 3.73 -15.52
C VAL A 27 -2.55 4.81 -14.53
N ARG A 28 -3.11 5.89 -15.05
CA ARG A 28 -3.64 7.01 -14.26
C ARG A 28 -4.81 6.55 -13.40
N ALA A 29 -4.99 7.15 -12.23
CA ALA A 29 -6.17 6.96 -11.42
C ALA A 29 -7.37 7.66 -12.07
N ARG A 30 -8.56 7.06 -11.98
CA ARG A 30 -9.80 7.69 -12.50
C ARG A 30 -10.13 8.96 -11.72
N ALA A 31 -10.08 8.88 -10.40
CA ALA A 31 -10.31 10.02 -9.53
C ALA A 31 -9.48 9.91 -8.24
N LEU A 32 -8.89 11.03 -7.83
CA LEU A 32 -8.30 11.22 -6.50
C LEU A 32 -9.08 12.31 -5.77
N LEU A 33 -9.14 12.22 -4.44
CA LEU A 33 -9.73 13.25 -3.59
C LEU A 33 -8.64 13.90 -2.74
N VAL A 34 -8.58 15.22 -2.76
CA VAL A 34 -7.72 16.05 -1.91
C VAL A 34 -8.59 16.79 -0.91
N ILE A 35 -8.37 16.57 0.38
CA ILE A 35 -9.05 17.24 1.50
C ILE A 35 -8.00 18.12 2.18
N GLU A 36 -8.01 19.41 1.89
CA GLU A 36 -6.99 20.39 2.32
C GLU A 36 -7.65 21.77 2.36
N ASP A 37 -7.59 22.47 3.47
CA ASP A 37 -8.23 23.80 3.62
C ASP A 37 -7.40 24.94 3.03
N ASP A 38 -6.06 24.82 3.07
CA ASP A 38 -5.15 25.82 2.52
C ASP A 38 -5.19 25.81 0.98
N ALA A 39 -5.78 26.88 0.39
CA ALA A 39 -5.94 26.97 -1.05
C ALA A 39 -4.62 27.00 -1.85
N PRO A 40 -3.52 27.65 -1.40
CA PRO A 40 -2.19 27.49 -1.97
C PRO A 40 -1.69 26.06 -2.00
N ILE A 41 -1.78 25.32 -0.88
CA ILE A 41 -1.34 23.91 -0.81
C ILE A 41 -2.23 23.06 -1.71
N ARG A 42 -3.54 23.23 -1.68
CA ARG A 42 -4.49 22.49 -2.53
C ARG A 42 -4.17 22.67 -4.01
N ARG A 43 -3.86 23.92 -4.46
CA ARG A 43 -3.41 24.16 -5.85
C ARG A 43 -2.09 23.49 -6.18
N ALA A 44 -1.13 23.48 -5.25
CA ALA A 44 0.15 22.80 -5.46
C ALA A 44 -0.03 21.28 -5.60
N LEU A 45 -0.91 20.68 -4.77
CA LEU A 45 -1.29 19.28 -4.89
C LEU A 45 -2.01 18.97 -6.20
N HIS A 46 -2.93 19.85 -6.63
CA HIS A 46 -3.62 19.73 -7.91
C HIS A 46 -2.62 19.64 -9.07
N ASN A 47 -1.67 20.58 -9.12
CA ASN A 47 -0.64 20.60 -10.17
C ASN A 47 0.26 19.36 -10.12
N ALA A 48 0.64 18.94 -8.91
CA ALA A 48 1.50 17.76 -8.71
C ALA A 48 0.83 16.45 -9.14
N LEU A 49 -0.49 16.35 -8.99
CA LEU A 49 -1.27 15.14 -9.26
C LEU A 49 -1.92 15.09 -10.65
N GLY A 50 -1.83 16.18 -11.43
CA GLY A 50 -2.45 16.27 -12.75
C GLY A 50 -2.03 15.19 -13.74
N GLU A 51 -0.83 14.61 -13.58
CA GLU A 51 -0.36 13.47 -14.37
C GLU A 51 -0.68 12.11 -13.74
N VAL A 52 -1.13 12.08 -12.47
CA VAL A 52 -1.39 10.85 -11.71
C VAL A 52 -2.85 10.42 -11.84
N ALA A 53 -3.77 11.37 -12.02
CA ALA A 53 -5.19 11.10 -12.10
C ALA A 53 -5.85 11.80 -13.29
N ASP A 54 -6.97 11.23 -13.75
CA ASP A 54 -7.80 11.83 -14.80
C ASP A 54 -8.70 12.94 -14.23
N ARG A 55 -9.10 12.77 -12.95
CA ARG A 55 -9.95 13.74 -12.25
C ARG A 55 -9.43 13.94 -10.82
N LEU A 56 -9.33 15.19 -10.40
CA LEU A 56 -9.03 15.58 -9.02
C LEU A 56 -10.29 16.20 -8.41
N LEU A 57 -10.73 15.59 -7.33
CA LEU A 57 -11.79 16.08 -6.46
C LEU A 57 -11.13 16.87 -5.34
N GLU A 58 -11.71 18.00 -4.96
CA GLU A 58 -11.17 18.87 -3.94
C GLU A 58 -12.24 19.16 -2.89
N ALA A 59 -11.84 19.15 -1.62
CA ALA A 59 -12.63 19.54 -0.48
C ALA A 59 -11.82 20.47 0.41
N ALA A 60 -12.44 21.51 0.93
CA ALA A 60 -11.81 22.45 1.87
C ALA A 60 -12.12 22.13 3.34
N THR A 61 -12.99 21.14 3.58
CA THR A 61 -13.42 20.75 4.92
C THR A 61 -13.50 19.23 5.05
N GLY A 62 -13.42 18.73 6.28
CA GLY A 62 -13.55 17.29 6.56
C GLY A 62 -14.93 16.76 6.16
N ARG A 63 -16.00 17.50 6.43
CA ARG A 63 -17.38 17.12 6.07
C ARG A 63 -17.52 16.96 4.56
N GLU A 64 -17.15 17.98 3.79
CA GLU A 64 -17.18 17.94 2.32
C GLU A 64 -16.34 16.76 1.79
N GLY A 65 -15.17 16.51 2.37
CA GLY A 65 -14.31 15.38 2.04
C GLY A 65 -14.97 14.04 2.25
N ILE A 66 -15.66 13.83 3.37
CA ILE A 66 -16.41 12.60 3.68
C ILE A 66 -17.55 12.40 2.68
N GLU A 67 -18.30 13.46 2.36
CA GLU A 67 -19.40 13.43 1.39
C GLU A 67 -18.88 13.04 -0.01
N LEU A 68 -17.82 13.70 -0.48
CA LEU A 68 -17.19 13.38 -1.77
C LEU A 68 -16.58 11.96 -1.79
N ALA A 69 -15.95 11.52 -0.72
CA ALA A 69 -15.42 10.16 -0.64
C ALA A 69 -16.52 9.09 -0.78
N SER A 70 -17.69 9.35 -0.22
CA SER A 70 -18.85 8.45 -0.28
C SER A 70 -19.51 8.44 -1.65
N SER A 71 -19.77 9.62 -2.23
CA SER A 71 -20.51 9.77 -3.50
C SER A 71 -19.67 9.43 -4.72
N GLU A 72 -18.41 9.90 -4.76
CA GLU A 72 -17.55 9.84 -5.93
C GLU A 72 -16.62 8.61 -5.98
N ARG A 73 -16.46 7.93 -4.85
CA ARG A 73 -15.64 6.72 -4.69
C ARG A 73 -14.23 6.85 -5.31
N PRO A 74 -13.41 7.80 -4.84
CA PRO A 74 -12.06 8.00 -5.37
C PRO A 74 -11.19 6.75 -5.16
N GLU A 75 -10.15 6.60 -5.97
CA GLU A 75 -9.20 5.50 -5.86
C GLU A 75 -8.13 5.74 -4.76
N LEU A 76 -7.96 6.98 -4.32
CA LEU A 76 -7.09 7.38 -3.20
C LEU A 76 -7.55 8.73 -2.65
N ILE A 77 -7.38 8.91 -1.36
CA ILE A 77 -7.65 10.16 -0.65
C ILE A 77 -6.34 10.72 -0.11
N ILE A 78 -6.12 12.01 -0.31
CA ILE A 78 -5.08 12.79 0.34
C ILE A 78 -5.80 13.65 1.38
N LEU A 79 -5.37 13.55 2.65
CA LEU A 79 -6.06 14.13 3.78
C LEU A 79 -5.12 14.99 4.61
N ASP A 80 -5.39 16.29 4.70
CA ASP A 80 -4.73 17.13 5.69
C ASP A 80 -5.30 16.91 7.10
N LEU A 81 -4.46 17.13 8.10
CA LEU A 81 -4.88 17.01 9.51
C LEU A 81 -5.44 18.30 10.09
N GLY A 82 -5.03 19.42 9.53
CA GLY A 82 -5.34 20.76 10.04
C GLY A 82 -6.66 21.35 9.53
N LEU A 83 -7.69 20.52 9.33
CA LEU A 83 -8.96 20.99 8.79
C LEU A 83 -9.73 21.89 9.78
N PRO A 84 -10.51 22.86 9.28
CA PRO A 84 -11.16 23.86 10.12
C PRO A 84 -12.37 23.34 10.91
N ASP A 85 -12.98 22.25 10.47
CA ASP A 85 -14.26 21.74 10.97
C ASP A 85 -14.14 20.42 11.75
N ALA A 86 -13.05 19.67 11.56
CA ALA A 86 -12.85 18.38 12.20
C ALA A 86 -11.34 18.04 12.30
N ALA A 87 -10.95 17.27 13.30
CA ALA A 87 -9.61 16.71 13.32
C ALA A 87 -9.45 15.68 12.18
N GLY A 88 -8.41 15.81 11.35
CA GLY A 88 -8.19 14.89 10.22
C GLY A 88 -8.10 13.42 10.63
N VAL A 89 -7.65 13.13 11.86
CA VAL A 89 -7.68 11.76 12.44
C VAL A 89 -9.11 11.22 12.53
N ASP A 90 -10.08 12.04 12.89
CA ASP A 90 -11.48 11.63 13.02
C ASP A 90 -12.12 11.46 11.64
N VAL A 91 -11.79 12.34 10.67
CA VAL A 91 -12.16 12.16 9.26
C VAL A 91 -11.62 10.83 8.71
N CYS A 92 -10.36 10.50 9.00
CA CYS A 92 -9.76 9.22 8.62
C CYS A 92 -10.53 8.03 9.21
N ARG A 93 -10.84 8.06 10.52
CA ARG A 93 -11.61 7.00 11.19
C ARG A 93 -13.02 6.84 10.62
N GLU A 94 -13.69 7.93 10.34
CA GLU A 94 -15.02 7.91 9.77
C GLU A 94 -15.02 7.26 8.38
N ILE A 95 -14.14 7.69 7.48
CA ILE A 95 -14.00 7.06 6.17
C ILE A 95 -13.66 5.58 6.30
N ARG A 96 -12.77 5.18 7.23
CA ARG A 96 -12.41 3.78 7.48
C ARG A 96 -13.53 2.92 8.01
N SER A 97 -14.54 3.51 8.65
CA SER A 97 -15.69 2.75 9.15
C SER A 97 -16.49 2.08 8.02
N TRP A 98 -16.47 2.65 6.82
CA TRP A 98 -17.25 2.16 5.67
C TRP A 98 -16.41 1.94 4.39
N SER A 99 -15.19 2.47 4.27
CA SER A 99 -14.37 2.39 3.05
C SER A 99 -12.98 1.81 3.31
N ARG A 100 -12.46 1.11 2.28
CA ARG A 100 -11.07 0.65 2.21
C ARG A 100 -10.22 1.47 1.22
N VAL A 101 -10.72 2.62 0.78
CA VAL A 101 -9.96 3.50 -0.11
C VAL A 101 -8.61 3.85 0.53
N PRO A 102 -7.49 3.79 -0.17
CA PRO A 102 -6.20 4.20 0.40
C PRO A 102 -6.24 5.66 0.84
N ILE A 103 -5.67 5.96 2.02
CA ILE A 103 -5.58 7.31 2.58
C ILE A 103 -4.12 7.64 2.85
N VAL A 104 -3.63 8.69 2.19
CA VAL A 104 -2.32 9.32 2.45
C VAL A 104 -2.56 10.59 3.24
N VAL A 105 -1.97 10.68 4.43
CA VAL A 105 -2.17 11.85 5.31
C VAL A 105 -1.05 12.85 5.14
N LEU A 106 -1.39 14.14 5.08
CA LEU A 106 -0.44 15.26 5.16
C LEU A 106 -0.41 15.78 6.60
N SER A 107 0.78 15.92 7.19
CA SER A 107 0.96 16.39 8.56
C SER A 107 2.05 17.45 8.66
N ALA A 108 1.76 18.56 9.36
CA ALA A 108 2.76 19.57 9.71
C ALA A 108 3.65 19.13 10.89
N ARG A 109 3.30 18.05 11.59
CA ARG A 109 3.98 17.62 12.80
C ARG A 109 4.87 16.42 12.55
N HIS A 110 6.04 16.43 13.19
CA HIS A 110 7.08 15.41 13.05
C HIS A 110 7.10 14.41 14.22
N SER A 111 6.14 14.47 15.16
CA SER A 111 6.19 13.63 16.35
C SER A 111 5.84 12.17 16.03
N ASP A 112 6.62 11.25 16.58
CA ASP A 112 6.38 9.82 16.40
C ASP A 112 5.04 9.38 17.02
N THR A 113 4.60 10.05 18.06
CA THR A 113 3.29 9.80 18.69
C THR A 113 2.15 10.07 17.72
N GLU A 114 2.22 11.17 16.95
CA GLU A 114 1.18 11.53 15.98
C GLU A 114 1.17 10.58 14.78
N LYS A 115 2.35 10.19 14.29
CA LYS A 115 2.47 9.16 13.25
C LYS A 115 1.78 7.86 13.67
N VAL A 116 2.03 7.41 14.92
CA VAL A 116 1.37 6.23 15.48
C VAL A 116 -0.15 6.40 15.56
N LEU A 117 -0.64 7.57 15.98
CA LEU A 117 -2.08 7.85 16.03
C LEU A 117 -2.73 7.77 14.65
N LEU A 118 -2.07 8.31 13.62
CA LEU A 118 -2.57 8.28 12.24
C LEU A 118 -2.63 6.87 11.67
N LEU A 119 -1.57 6.10 11.84
CA LEU A 119 -1.54 4.71 11.40
C LEU A 119 -2.58 3.87 12.15
N ASN A 120 -2.80 4.15 13.44
CA ASN A 120 -3.87 3.51 14.23
C ASN A 120 -5.27 3.92 13.76
N ALA A 121 -5.44 5.14 13.24
CA ALA A 121 -6.69 5.59 12.63
C ALA A 121 -6.96 4.94 11.27
N GLY A 122 -5.97 4.23 10.71
CA GLY A 122 -6.09 3.49 9.46
C GLY A 122 -5.53 4.20 8.23
N ALA A 123 -4.69 5.23 8.40
CA ALA A 123 -3.92 5.80 7.30
C ALA A 123 -2.98 4.74 6.69
N ASP A 124 -2.85 4.74 5.37
CA ASP A 124 -1.97 3.81 4.64
C ASP A 124 -0.55 4.37 4.50
N ASP A 125 -0.41 5.67 4.44
CA ASP A 125 0.87 6.37 4.46
C ASP A 125 0.69 7.79 5.03
N TYR A 126 1.80 8.44 5.41
CA TYR A 126 1.79 9.84 5.79
C TYR A 126 2.99 10.56 5.16
N VAL A 127 2.80 11.85 4.88
CA VAL A 127 3.82 12.76 4.36
C VAL A 127 3.91 13.98 5.26
N THR A 128 5.10 14.30 5.69
CA THR A 128 5.33 15.47 6.56
C THR A 128 5.52 16.73 5.72
N LYS A 129 4.83 17.81 6.10
CA LYS A 129 5.02 19.15 5.52
C LYS A 129 6.23 19.83 6.18
N PRO A 130 7.15 20.50 5.43
CA PRO A 130 7.14 20.62 3.97
C PRO A 130 7.68 19.35 3.29
N PHE A 131 7.13 19.01 2.14
CA PHE A 131 7.54 17.87 1.32
C PHE A 131 7.98 18.31 -0.08
N SER A 132 8.83 17.52 -0.71
CA SER A 132 9.15 17.73 -2.12
C SER A 132 8.05 17.14 -3.01
N THR A 133 7.68 17.84 -4.09
CA THR A 133 6.69 17.35 -5.05
C THR A 133 7.05 15.98 -5.63
N PRO A 134 8.30 15.70 -6.05
CA PRO A 134 8.66 14.38 -6.55
C PRO A 134 8.49 13.26 -5.51
N GLU A 135 8.86 13.50 -4.25
CA GLU A 135 8.68 12.52 -3.18
C GLU A 135 7.18 12.23 -2.94
N PHE A 136 6.37 13.28 -2.85
CA PHE A 136 4.94 13.16 -2.66
C PHE A 136 4.28 12.34 -3.79
N VAL A 137 4.56 12.69 -5.04
CA VAL A 137 4.03 11.97 -6.21
C VAL A 137 4.47 10.51 -6.23
N ALA A 138 5.74 10.23 -5.90
CA ALA A 138 6.26 8.86 -5.82
C ALA A 138 5.51 8.02 -4.76
N ARG A 139 5.20 8.59 -3.59
CA ARG A 139 4.40 7.93 -2.54
C ARG A 139 2.96 7.67 -2.99
N VAL A 140 2.30 8.66 -3.58
CA VAL A 140 0.94 8.51 -4.12
C VAL A 140 0.89 7.39 -5.16
N ARG A 141 1.83 7.38 -6.12
CA ARG A 141 1.95 6.30 -7.12
C ARG A 141 2.20 4.94 -6.49
N ALA A 142 3.03 4.86 -5.45
CA ALA A 142 3.29 3.61 -4.73
C ALA A 142 2.02 3.08 -4.04
N VAL A 143 1.23 3.96 -3.42
CA VAL A 143 -0.04 3.60 -2.77
C VAL A 143 -1.07 3.13 -3.80
N LEU A 144 -1.22 3.85 -4.92
CA LEU A 144 -2.13 3.47 -6.02
C LEU A 144 -1.73 2.14 -6.64
N ARG A 145 -0.45 1.93 -6.92
CA ARG A 145 0.05 0.68 -7.47
C ARG A 145 -0.28 -0.51 -6.55
N ARG A 146 -0.07 -0.38 -5.24
CA ARG A 146 -0.45 -1.41 -4.26
C ARG A 146 -1.93 -1.71 -4.28
N ALA A 147 -2.77 -0.68 -4.27
CA ALA A 147 -4.21 -0.85 -4.27
C ALA A 147 -4.69 -1.64 -5.49
N ARG A 148 -4.04 -1.44 -6.65
CA ARG A 148 -4.36 -2.13 -7.91
C ARG A 148 -3.71 -3.51 -8.03
N LEU A 149 -2.43 -3.62 -7.64
CA LEU A 149 -1.66 -4.85 -7.74
C LEU A 149 -1.98 -5.85 -6.62
N GLY A 150 -2.94 -5.59 -5.78
CA GLY A 150 -3.38 -6.47 -4.70
C GLY A 150 -3.68 -7.93 -5.09
N GLY A 151 -3.40 -8.32 -6.34
CA GLY A 151 -3.46 -9.68 -6.88
C GLY A 151 -2.19 -10.18 -7.57
N ALA A 152 -1.14 -9.35 -7.74
CA ALA A 152 -0.06 -9.64 -8.70
C ALA A 152 1.33 -9.99 -8.11
N ILE A 153 1.46 -10.23 -6.81
CA ILE A 153 2.70 -10.82 -6.27
C ILE A 153 2.51 -12.34 -6.28
N GLY A 154 3.33 -13.00 -7.08
CA GLY A 154 3.47 -14.45 -7.31
C GLY A 154 2.55 -15.36 -6.50
N ASP A 155 1.52 -15.85 -7.17
CA ASP A 155 0.50 -16.76 -6.64
C ASP A 155 1.09 -18.18 -6.52
N HIS A 156 1.92 -18.41 -5.48
CA HIS A 156 2.49 -19.73 -5.17
C HIS A 156 1.96 -20.30 -3.84
N GLY A 157 0.97 -19.67 -3.23
CA GLY A 157 0.34 -20.14 -1.99
C GLY A 157 -1.09 -20.67 -2.23
N PRO A 158 -1.68 -21.39 -1.25
CA PRO A 158 -3.07 -21.82 -1.33
C PRO A 158 -4.01 -20.59 -1.44
N ALA A 159 -5.01 -20.67 -2.33
CA ALA A 159 -5.96 -19.59 -2.54
C ALA A 159 -6.77 -19.26 -1.28
N VAL A 160 -7.02 -20.26 -0.43
CA VAL A 160 -7.69 -20.13 0.87
C VAL A 160 -6.82 -20.81 1.93
N ILE A 161 -6.59 -20.11 3.02
CA ILE A 161 -5.80 -20.58 4.16
C ILE A 161 -6.71 -20.64 5.36
N GLU A 162 -6.73 -21.79 6.03
CA GLU A 162 -7.42 -21.97 7.31
C GLU A 162 -6.39 -22.10 8.42
N ALA A 163 -6.42 -21.18 9.38
CA ALA A 163 -5.48 -21.16 10.48
C ALA A 163 -6.11 -20.50 11.72
N TYR A 164 -5.97 -21.11 12.90
CA TYR A 164 -6.41 -20.55 14.19
C TYR A 164 -7.87 -20.05 14.19
N GLY A 165 -8.75 -20.79 13.50
CA GLY A 165 -10.16 -20.44 13.36
C GLY A 165 -10.44 -19.29 12.39
N LEU A 166 -9.43 -18.85 11.63
CA LEU A 166 -9.55 -17.88 10.55
C LEU A 166 -9.66 -18.60 9.20
N VAL A 167 -10.44 -18.02 8.30
CA VAL A 167 -10.44 -18.31 6.87
C VAL A 167 -9.90 -17.08 6.14
N ILE A 168 -8.75 -17.21 5.48
CA ILE A 168 -8.08 -16.15 4.72
C ILE A 168 -8.23 -16.47 3.25
N ASP A 169 -9.14 -15.78 2.56
CA ASP A 169 -9.40 -15.92 1.12
C ASP A 169 -8.56 -14.88 0.37
N ILE A 170 -7.47 -15.32 -0.22
CA ILE A 170 -6.50 -14.45 -0.89
C ILE A 170 -7.12 -13.80 -2.14
N PRO A 171 -7.76 -14.52 -3.08
CA PRO A 171 -8.40 -13.92 -4.26
C PRO A 171 -9.47 -12.90 -3.92
N ARG A 172 -10.30 -13.17 -2.90
CA ARG A 172 -11.38 -12.26 -2.49
C ARG A 172 -10.93 -11.18 -1.52
N ARG A 173 -9.66 -11.16 -1.11
CA ARG A 173 -9.12 -10.24 -0.08
C ARG A 173 -10.00 -10.22 1.18
N ARG A 174 -10.38 -11.39 1.66
CA ARG A 174 -11.32 -11.55 2.76
C ARG A 174 -10.70 -12.37 3.89
N VAL A 175 -10.88 -11.90 5.10
CA VAL A 175 -10.59 -12.66 6.33
C VAL A 175 -11.88 -12.81 7.10
N ALA A 176 -12.16 -14.01 7.61
CA ALA A 176 -13.32 -14.27 8.43
C ALA A 176 -12.98 -15.20 9.60
N ARG A 177 -13.71 -15.07 10.71
CA ARG A 177 -13.71 -16.02 11.81
C ARG A 177 -15.16 -16.52 12.00
N GLY A 178 -15.40 -17.79 11.65
CA GLY A 178 -16.74 -18.31 11.53
C GLY A 178 -17.56 -17.49 10.52
N GLN A 179 -18.69 -16.95 10.94
CA GLN A 179 -19.55 -16.11 10.09
C GLN A 179 -19.15 -14.62 10.09
N THR A 180 -18.21 -14.21 10.95
CA THR A 180 -17.85 -12.81 11.10
C THR A 180 -16.72 -12.43 10.17
N VAL A 181 -16.97 -11.45 9.27
CA VAL A 181 -15.95 -10.90 8.39
C VAL A 181 -15.10 -9.88 9.15
N ILE A 182 -13.79 -10.08 9.12
CA ILE A 182 -12.81 -9.17 9.72
C ILE A 182 -12.37 -8.15 8.68
N ARG A 183 -12.60 -6.87 8.97
CA ARG A 183 -12.21 -5.78 8.07
C ARG A 183 -10.77 -5.37 8.31
N LEU A 184 -9.92 -5.62 7.33
CA LEU A 184 -8.54 -5.15 7.31
C LEU A 184 -8.43 -3.88 6.46
N THR A 185 -7.51 -2.98 6.86
CA THR A 185 -7.08 -1.88 5.99
C THR A 185 -6.25 -2.44 4.82
N PRO A 186 -6.05 -1.67 3.74
CA PRO A 186 -5.19 -2.11 2.63
C PRO A 186 -3.80 -2.57 3.08
N ILE A 187 -3.16 -1.82 3.97
CA ILE A 187 -1.82 -2.16 4.49
C ILE A 187 -1.84 -3.42 5.37
N GLU A 188 -2.81 -3.55 6.26
CA GLU A 188 -2.94 -4.76 7.10
C GLU A 188 -3.14 -6.01 6.26
N TRP A 189 -3.93 -5.89 5.17
CA TRP A 189 -4.11 -6.95 4.21
C TRP A 189 -2.80 -7.32 3.50
N ASP A 190 -2.06 -6.32 3.00
CA ASP A 190 -0.82 -6.55 2.25
C ASP A 190 0.28 -7.14 3.14
N ILE A 191 0.36 -6.73 4.41
CA ILE A 191 1.25 -7.35 5.40
C ILE A 191 0.85 -8.82 5.63
N LEU A 192 -0.44 -9.10 5.91
CA LEU A 192 -0.92 -10.45 6.14
C LEU A 192 -0.62 -11.35 4.93
N ARG A 193 -0.99 -10.92 3.73
CA ARG A 193 -0.74 -11.65 2.49
C ARG A 193 0.74 -11.93 2.27
N THR A 194 1.61 -10.92 2.50
CA THR A 194 3.06 -11.09 2.35
C THR A 194 3.60 -12.13 3.32
N LEU A 195 3.16 -12.11 4.58
CA LEU A 195 3.60 -13.07 5.57
C LEU A 195 3.11 -14.49 5.29
N VAL A 196 1.83 -14.66 4.96
CA VAL A 196 1.27 -16.00 4.69
C VAL A 196 1.79 -16.62 3.39
N ALA A 197 2.12 -15.79 2.38
CA ALA A 197 2.78 -16.27 1.16
C ALA A 197 4.20 -16.84 1.42
N HIS A 198 4.80 -16.48 2.56
CA HIS A 198 6.13 -16.96 2.99
C HIS A 198 6.04 -17.68 4.34
N ALA A 199 4.91 -18.36 4.60
CA ALA A 199 4.67 -19.04 5.88
C ALA A 199 5.85 -19.94 6.28
N GLY A 200 6.14 -20.00 7.58
CA GLY A 200 7.29 -20.72 8.15
C GLY A 200 8.65 -20.03 7.97
N ARG A 201 8.72 -18.96 7.17
CA ARG A 201 9.97 -18.19 6.95
C ARG A 201 9.91 -16.85 7.66
N THR A 202 10.98 -16.50 8.36
CA THR A 202 11.13 -15.15 8.93
C THR A 202 11.45 -14.15 7.83
N LEU A 203 10.62 -13.14 7.68
CA LEU A 203 10.88 -11.98 6.83
C LEU A 203 11.43 -10.84 7.68
N THR A 204 12.50 -10.19 7.21
CA THR A 204 13.06 -9.02 7.88
C THR A 204 12.11 -7.83 7.79
N HIS A 205 12.25 -6.85 8.70
CA HIS A 205 11.49 -5.60 8.62
C HIS A 205 11.62 -4.94 7.25
N GLN A 206 12.82 -4.95 6.66
CA GLN A 206 13.08 -4.37 5.34
C GLN A 206 12.36 -5.15 4.24
N GLN A 207 12.43 -6.49 4.25
CA GLN A 207 11.77 -7.31 3.23
C GLN A 207 10.25 -7.11 3.22
N ILE A 208 9.62 -7.06 4.42
CA ILE A 208 8.19 -6.80 4.51
C ILE A 208 7.89 -5.37 4.05
N PHE A 209 8.71 -4.40 4.46
CA PHE A 209 8.54 -3.01 4.08
C PHE A 209 8.60 -2.83 2.56
N ASP A 210 9.62 -3.40 1.92
CA ASP A 210 9.80 -3.33 0.46
C ASP A 210 8.66 -4.01 -0.29
N ALA A 211 8.19 -5.16 0.20
CA ALA A 211 7.05 -5.87 -0.40
C ALA A 211 5.74 -5.08 -0.28
N VAL A 212 5.55 -4.36 0.83
CA VAL A 212 4.31 -3.63 1.11
C VAL A 212 4.37 -2.19 0.64
N TRP A 213 5.47 -1.45 0.83
CA TRP A 213 5.59 -0.03 0.47
C TRP A 213 6.48 0.23 -0.77
N GLY A 214 7.21 -0.78 -1.24
CA GLY A 214 8.20 -0.61 -2.30
C GLY A 214 9.40 0.19 -1.80
N SER A 215 10.08 0.89 -2.71
CA SER A 215 11.26 1.72 -2.38
C SER A 215 10.90 3.05 -1.69
N ALA A 216 9.82 3.09 -0.91
CA ALA A 216 9.41 4.29 -0.18
C ALA A 216 10.42 4.63 0.93
N LEU A 217 10.66 5.92 1.14
CA LEU A 217 11.51 6.41 2.23
C LEU A 217 10.77 6.33 3.57
N GLY A 218 11.42 5.83 4.61
CA GLY A 218 10.84 5.75 5.95
C GLY A 218 11.62 4.81 6.87
N SER A 219 11.20 4.71 8.15
CA SER A 219 11.72 3.74 9.11
C SER A 219 10.90 2.46 9.08
N PRO A 220 11.37 1.36 8.46
CA PRO A 220 10.62 0.12 8.30
C PRO A 220 10.06 -0.44 9.61
N GLN A 221 10.86 -0.41 10.68
CA GLN A 221 10.49 -1.00 11.96
C GLN A 221 9.29 -0.29 12.60
N GLN A 222 9.26 1.05 12.58
CA GLN A 222 8.23 1.84 13.24
C GLN A 222 6.87 1.66 12.55
N TYR A 223 6.86 1.73 11.20
CA TYR A 223 5.66 1.49 10.40
C TYR A 223 5.07 0.10 10.62
N LEU A 224 5.92 -0.93 10.47
CA LEU A 224 5.50 -2.32 10.60
C LEU A 224 4.96 -2.61 12.00
N ARG A 225 5.63 -2.14 13.05
CA ARG A 225 5.22 -2.39 14.43
C ARG A 225 3.79 -1.94 14.70
N VAL A 226 3.40 -0.76 14.21
CA VAL A 226 2.06 -0.24 14.40
C VAL A 226 1.04 -1.07 13.65
N HIS A 227 1.27 -1.31 12.36
CA HIS A 227 0.34 -2.08 11.53
C HIS A 227 0.22 -3.53 11.96
N VAL A 228 1.32 -4.19 12.34
CA VAL A 228 1.28 -5.56 12.88
C VAL A 228 0.52 -5.60 14.20
N THR A 229 0.70 -4.61 15.08
CA THR A 229 -0.09 -4.52 16.32
C THR A 229 -1.59 -4.41 16.04
N ASN A 230 -1.98 -3.56 15.09
CA ASN A 230 -3.38 -3.38 14.70
C ASN A 230 -3.94 -4.63 14.02
N LEU A 231 -3.17 -5.25 13.15
CA LEU A 231 -3.53 -6.49 12.48
C LEU A 231 -3.78 -7.60 13.52
N ARG A 232 -2.86 -7.82 14.47
CA ARG A 232 -3.02 -8.81 15.55
C ARG A 232 -4.28 -8.58 16.37
N ARG A 233 -4.61 -7.34 16.72
CA ARG A 233 -5.85 -7.01 17.45
C ARG A 233 -7.11 -7.47 16.72
N LYS A 234 -7.06 -7.58 15.40
CA LYS A 234 -8.19 -8.00 14.56
C LYS A 234 -8.23 -9.50 14.32
N ILE A 235 -7.07 -10.13 14.13
CA ILE A 235 -7.00 -11.53 13.68
C ILE A 235 -6.55 -12.52 14.74
N GLU A 236 -5.80 -12.13 15.77
CA GLU A 236 -5.38 -13.04 16.83
C GLU A 236 -6.48 -13.21 17.88
N VAL A 237 -6.55 -14.38 18.50
CA VAL A 237 -7.40 -14.62 19.67
C VAL A 237 -6.83 -13.86 20.86
N ASN A 238 -5.51 -13.95 21.07
CA ASN A 238 -4.78 -13.18 22.08
C ASN A 238 -3.66 -12.36 21.40
N PRO A 239 -3.87 -11.06 21.15
CA PRO A 239 -2.85 -10.21 20.52
C PRO A 239 -1.52 -10.11 21.27
N ALA A 240 -1.51 -10.37 22.57
CA ALA A 240 -0.30 -10.37 23.40
C ALA A 240 0.50 -11.67 23.28
N GLN A 241 -0.15 -12.76 22.87
CA GLN A 241 0.45 -14.06 22.61
C GLN A 241 0.01 -14.53 21.20
N PRO A 242 0.53 -13.91 20.16
CA PRO A 242 0.10 -14.18 18.78
C PRO A 242 0.56 -15.56 18.33
N GLU A 243 -0.33 -16.29 17.66
CA GLU A 243 -0.06 -17.62 17.11
C GLU A 243 0.20 -17.58 15.60
N LEU A 244 -0.56 -16.76 14.85
CA LEU A 244 -0.42 -16.66 13.39
C LEU A 244 0.75 -15.75 12.99
N ILE A 245 0.87 -14.56 13.59
CA ILE A 245 1.94 -13.62 13.25
C ILE A 245 2.91 -13.51 14.43
N VAL A 246 4.00 -14.26 14.36
CA VAL A 246 5.03 -14.32 15.39
C VAL A 246 6.08 -13.23 15.17
N THR A 247 6.62 -12.67 16.26
CA THR A 247 7.74 -11.72 16.20
C THR A 247 9.05 -12.48 16.37
N GLU A 248 10.00 -12.22 15.46
CA GLU A 248 11.40 -12.62 15.62
C GLU A 248 12.19 -11.39 16.10
N PRO A 249 12.56 -11.34 17.38
CA PRO A 249 13.18 -10.15 17.98
C PRO A 249 14.41 -9.68 17.22
N GLY A 250 14.46 -8.39 16.91
CA GLY A 250 15.57 -7.78 16.17
C GLY A 250 15.61 -8.08 14.66
N VAL A 251 14.80 -9.02 14.17
CA VAL A 251 14.81 -9.46 12.76
C VAL A 251 13.56 -9.01 12.02
N GLY A 252 12.37 -9.43 12.46
CA GLY A 252 11.14 -9.16 11.73
C GLY A 252 9.95 -9.98 12.23
N TYR A 253 9.19 -10.52 11.27
CA TYR A 253 7.98 -11.28 11.55
C TYR A 253 7.90 -12.55 10.70
N ARG A 254 7.19 -13.56 11.22
CA ARG A 254 6.91 -14.82 10.54
C ARG A 254 5.44 -15.19 10.67
N ALA A 255 4.82 -15.70 9.60
CA ALA A 255 3.54 -16.37 9.72
C ALA A 255 3.75 -17.85 10.06
N GLU A 256 3.09 -18.32 11.12
CA GLU A 256 2.99 -19.74 11.45
C GLU A 256 1.63 -20.25 10.98
N LEU A 257 1.63 -21.30 10.18
CA LEU A 257 0.41 -22.02 9.80
C LEU A 257 0.41 -23.36 10.50
N PRO A 258 -0.74 -23.82 11.02
CA PRO A 258 -0.85 -25.16 11.56
C PRO A 258 -0.52 -26.17 10.44
N GLY A 259 0.31 -27.18 10.77
CA GLY A 259 0.67 -28.23 9.84
C GLY A 259 -0.49 -29.16 9.51
#